data_4b91c7c37deef53d432ffba39c7906f8
#
_entry.id   4b91c7c37deef53d432ffba39c7906f8
#
_cell.length_a   1.000
_cell.length_b   1.000
_cell.length_c   1.000
_cell.angle_alpha   90.00
_cell.angle_beta   90.00
_cell.angle_gamma   90.00
#
_symmetry.space_group_name_H-M   'P 1'
#
loop_
_entity.id
_entity.type
_entity.pdbx_description
1 polymer ?
#
loop_
_entity_poly.entity_id
_entity_poly.type
_entity_poly.pdbx_seq_one_letter_code
_entity_poly.pdbx_strand_id
1 'polypeptide(L)' 'MYIRDICCGNCGSEISIEKEVDYNDVVSFYCPNCCQFRKEQIKYDKTGGEK' A
#
# COMPACT_ATOMS: atom_id res chain seq x y z
N MET A 1 -8.81 -1.17 8.80
CA MET A 1 -8.63 -2.07 7.65
C MET A 1 -7.26 -2.71 7.74
N TYR A 2 -7.21 -4.00 7.51
CA TYR A 2 -5.97 -4.75 7.65
C TYR A 2 -5.42 -5.08 6.26
N ILE A 3 -4.15 -4.79 6.05
CA ILE A 3 -3.53 -5.08 4.76
C ILE A 3 -2.45 -6.14 4.94
N ARG A 4 -2.24 -6.94 3.92
CA ARG A 4 -1.23 -7.99 3.94
C ARG A 4 -0.11 -7.75 2.97
N ASP A 5 -0.33 -6.87 2.03
CA ASP A 5 0.70 -6.54 1.08
C ASP A 5 0.40 -5.19 0.47
N ILE A 6 1.39 -4.64 -0.20
CA ILE A 6 1.25 -3.34 -0.80
C ILE A 6 2.07 -3.34 -2.09
N CYS A 7 1.59 -2.63 -3.09
CA CYS A 7 2.30 -2.52 -4.35
C CYS A 7 3.15 -1.27 -4.36
N CYS A 8 4.40 -1.44 -4.78
CA CYS A 8 5.26 -0.29 -4.95
C CYS A 8 4.81 0.48 -6.18
N GLY A 9 4.45 1.75 -6.01
CA GLY A 9 3.97 2.55 -7.12
C GLY A 9 5.05 2.92 -8.12
N ASN A 10 6.29 2.69 -7.77
CA ASN A 10 7.39 3.04 -8.67
C ASN A 10 7.75 1.89 -9.61
N CYS A 11 7.85 0.70 -9.10
CA CYS A 11 8.29 -0.44 -9.90
C CYS A 11 7.21 -1.51 -10.06
N GLY A 12 6.12 -1.38 -9.34
CA GLY A 12 5.03 -2.34 -9.44
C GLY A 12 5.24 -3.62 -8.67
N SER A 13 6.30 -3.70 -7.89
CA SER A 13 6.55 -4.90 -7.10
C SER A 13 5.59 -5.02 -5.95
N GLU A 14 5.26 -6.24 -5.61
CA GLU A 14 4.38 -6.51 -4.49
C GLU A 14 5.21 -6.75 -3.25
N ILE A 15 4.94 -5.99 -2.21
CA ILE A 15 5.70 -6.05 -0.97
C ILE A 15 4.82 -6.64 0.11
N SER A 16 5.31 -7.65 0.78
CA SER A 16 4.55 -8.31 1.82
C SER A 16 4.70 -7.56 3.15
N ILE A 17 3.60 -7.03 3.64
CA ILE A 17 3.57 -6.40 4.95
C ILE A 17 2.23 -6.72 5.58
N GLU A 18 2.19 -6.74 6.91
CA GLU A 18 0.93 -6.96 7.60
C GLU A 18 0.74 -5.83 8.58
N LYS A 19 -0.31 -5.07 8.41
CA LYS A 19 -0.48 -3.88 9.20
C LYS A 19 -1.94 -3.45 9.21
N GLU A 20 -2.37 -2.93 10.34
CA GLU A 20 -3.68 -2.32 10.46
C GLU A 20 -3.57 -0.86 10.07
N VAL A 21 -4.38 -0.43 9.14
CA VAL A 21 -4.34 0.95 8.65
C VAL A 21 -5.75 1.49 8.50
N ASP A 22 -5.87 2.80 8.48
CA ASP A 22 -7.12 3.46 8.18
C ASP A 22 -7.13 3.90 6.73
N TYR A 23 -8.31 4.25 6.24
CA TYR A 23 -8.41 4.82 4.90
C TYR A 23 -7.64 6.12 4.87
N ASN A 24 -6.95 6.35 3.77
CA ASN A 24 -6.14 7.54 3.55
C ASN A 24 -4.92 7.60 4.45
N ASP A 25 -4.58 6.49 5.06
CA ASP A 25 -3.39 6.41 5.85
C ASP A 25 -2.18 6.22 4.94
N VAL A 26 -1.02 6.67 5.41
CA VAL A 26 0.20 6.53 4.64
C VAL A 26 1.04 5.43 5.26
N VAL A 27 1.42 4.47 4.45
CA VAL A 27 2.21 3.33 4.88
C VAL A 27 3.61 3.44 4.32
N SER A 28 4.60 3.35 5.20
CA SER A 28 5.99 3.33 4.79
C SER A 28 6.46 1.89 4.72
N PHE A 29 7.20 1.57 3.69
CA PHE A 29 7.73 0.24 3.53
C PHE A 29 9.03 0.30 2.75
N TYR A 30 9.82 -0.76 2.83
CA TYR A 30 11.06 -0.83 2.08
C TYR A 30 10.82 -1.66 0.83
N CYS A 31 11.13 -1.11 -0.31
CA CYS A 31 11.01 -1.83 -1.58
C CYS A 31 12.38 -2.38 -1.96
N PRO A 32 12.57 -3.69 -1.90
CA PRO A 32 13.87 -4.26 -2.24
C PRO A 32 14.21 -4.12 -3.72
N ASN A 33 13.19 -4.02 -4.55
CA ASN A 33 13.42 -3.87 -5.97
C ASN A 33 13.94 -2.47 -6.31
N CYS A 34 13.43 -1.46 -5.61
CA CYS A 34 13.90 -0.09 -5.76
C CYS A 34 15.11 0.19 -4.88
N CYS A 35 15.36 -0.64 -3.90
CA CYS A 35 16.44 -0.49 -2.94
C CYS A 35 16.30 0.79 -2.14
N GLN A 36 15.08 1.16 -1.82
CA GLN A 36 14.86 2.36 -1.01
C GLN A 36 13.47 2.29 -0.37
N PHE A 37 13.30 3.13 0.65
CA PHE A 37 12.02 3.21 1.32
C PHE A 37 11.03 3.99 0.46
N ARG A 38 9.80 3.52 0.44
CA ARG A 38 8.71 4.15 -0.28
C ARG A 38 7.57 4.40 0.67
N LYS A 39 6.69 5.32 0.28
CA LYS A 39 5.46 5.58 1.02
C LYS A 39 4.31 5.55 0.05
N GLU A 40 3.26 4.88 0.45
CA GLU A 40 2.06 4.80 -0.38
C GLU A 40 0.86 5.15 0.48
N GLN A 41 -0.05 5.89 -0.08
CA GLN A 41 -1.28 6.21 0.62
C GLN A 41 -2.33 5.16 0.33
N ILE A 42 -2.96 4.68 1.40
CA ILE A 42 -4.02 3.69 1.27
C ILE A 42 -5.28 4.42 0.86
N LYS A 43 -5.76 4.12 -0.30
CA LYS A 43 -6.95 4.77 -0.83
C LYS A 43 -8.16 3.89 -0.65
N TYR A 44 -9.22 4.51 -0.19
CA TYR A 44 -10.46 3.81 -0.07
C TYR A 44 -11.16 3.81 -1.41
N ASP A 45 -11.33 2.65 -1.97
CA ASP A 45 -11.94 2.51 -3.27
C ASP A 45 -13.43 2.28 -3.10
N LYS A 46 -14.18 3.30 -3.39
CA LYS A 46 -15.62 3.22 -3.24
C LYS A 46 -16.32 2.91 -4.54
N THR A 47 -15.61 2.98 -5.63
CA THR A 47 -16.28 2.81 -6.88
C THR A 47 -16.84 1.44 -7.06
N GLY A 48 -16.14 0.48 -6.61
CA GLY A 48 -16.65 -0.86 -6.71
C GLY A 48 -17.87 -1.07 -5.90
N GLY A 49 -17.92 -0.39 -4.82
CA GLY A 49 -19.01 -0.58 -3.92
C GLY A 49 -20.19 0.28 -4.20
N GLU A 50 -20.09 1.19 -4.90
CA GLU A 50 -21.10 2.09 -4.92
C GLU A 50 -21.98 2.11 -5.83
N LYS A 51 -21.99 1.98 -5.87
CA LYS A 51 -22.60 2.07 -6.64
C LYS A 51 -23.09 1.80 -7.05
#